data_7334213477dbbb85fe21dec818a2c6fe
#
_entry.id   7334213477dbbb85fe21dec818a2c6fe
#
_cell.length_a   1.000
_cell.length_b   1.000
_cell.length_c   1.000
_cell.angle_alpha   90.00
_cell.angle_beta   90.00
_cell.angle_gamma   90.00
#
_symmetry.space_group_name_H-M   'P 1'
#
loop_
_entity.id
_entity.type
_entity.pdbx_description
1 polymer ?
#
loop_
_entity_poly.entity_id
_entity_poly.type
_entity_poly.pdbx_seq_one_letter_code
_entity_poly.pdbx_strand_id
1 'polypeptide(L)'
;MEQAKSGAGEAERRKILMQIQSDMESGGSTAAMLRGLFSNDLVVVSGGKYYFYPILHSVSKNAFQSEDFSLSDDGRLQYTGKDKVTLQSGVEISEKNGDIDWNLVSEDDIAFAMVCAGGRLTSDVDGKEAGSIVVDEKLKDNVSGAYEAGLNAGVYYVLGAASEEEAEEEAERLIQHLEPVHSMLTYPVAVWVNVPAETDLTEGQSRADWTGYVLSFCESLEEAGYQPMIYGNLASFVMMLNMEDLEKYDKWISNPGAGLYFPYQFSMWQYSTSGTVHGISTEVGLDVSLSVG
;
A
#
# COMPACT_ATOMS: atom_id res chain seq x y z
N MET A 1 -1.68 -30.04 39.00
CA MET A 1 -1.80 -29.55 37.58
C MET A 1 -2.95 -28.58 37.39
N GLU A 2 -4.17 -28.81 37.92
CA GLU A 2 -5.31 -27.89 37.81
C GLU A 2 -5.09 -26.51 38.47
N GLN A 3 -4.52 -26.47 39.69
CA GLN A 3 -4.22 -25.21 40.39
C GLN A 3 -3.19 -24.33 39.63
N ALA A 4 -2.20 -24.94 38.96
CA ALA A 4 -1.24 -24.18 38.15
C ALA A 4 -1.86 -23.61 36.87
N LYS A 5 -2.79 -24.32 36.26
CA LYS A 5 -3.56 -23.83 35.10
C LYS A 5 -4.53 -22.70 35.49
N SER A 6 -5.16 -22.79 36.66
CA SER A 6 -6.03 -21.75 37.22
C SER A 6 -5.26 -20.45 37.51
N GLY A 7 -4.08 -20.55 38.13
CA GLY A 7 -3.23 -19.40 38.45
C GLY A 7 -2.68 -18.68 37.20
N ALA A 8 -2.29 -19.44 36.16
CA ALA A 8 -1.86 -18.85 34.89
C ALA A 8 -3.01 -18.11 34.17
N GLY A 9 -4.22 -18.67 34.17
CA GLY A 9 -5.39 -18.02 33.59
C GLY A 9 -5.81 -16.74 34.33
N GLU A 10 -5.69 -16.71 35.65
CA GLU A 10 -5.97 -15.49 36.44
C GLU A 10 -4.92 -14.39 36.23
N ALA A 11 -3.65 -14.78 36.11
CA ALA A 11 -2.57 -13.82 35.81
C ALA A 11 -2.75 -13.18 34.42
N GLU A 12 -3.08 -13.99 33.42
CA GLU A 12 -3.34 -13.49 32.05
C GLU A 12 -4.58 -12.60 32.01
N ARG A 13 -5.67 -13.02 32.67
CA ARG A 13 -6.87 -12.17 32.79
C ARG A 13 -6.57 -10.82 33.43
N ARG A 14 -5.75 -10.80 34.49
CA ARG A 14 -5.35 -9.56 35.16
C ARG A 14 -4.54 -8.65 34.23
N LYS A 15 -3.60 -9.22 33.48
CA LYS A 15 -2.81 -8.49 32.48
C LYS A 15 -3.70 -7.84 31.42
N ILE A 16 -4.66 -8.59 30.88
CA ILE A 16 -5.64 -8.08 29.91
C ILE A 16 -6.47 -6.92 30.48
N LEU A 17 -6.98 -7.08 31.72
CA LEU A 17 -7.77 -6.02 32.36
C LEU A 17 -6.95 -4.77 32.66
N MET A 18 -5.68 -4.90 33.06
CA MET A 18 -4.77 -3.76 33.25
C MET A 18 -4.49 -3.03 31.93
N GLN A 19 -4.29 -3.78 30.83
CA GLN A 19 -4.07 -3.19 29.51
C GLN A 19 -5.32 -2.43 29.04
N ILE A 20 -6.51 -3.04 29.16
CA ILE A 20 -7.78 -2.38 28.81
C ILE A 20 -7.96 -1.08 29.61
N GLN A 21 -7.68 -1.12 30.92
CA GLN A 21 -7.80 0.07 31.77
C GLN A 21 -6.83 1.16 31.35
N SER A 22 -5.55 0.82 31.13
CA SER A 22 -4.52 1.75 30.65
C SER A 22 -4.89 2.41 29.32
N ASP A 23 -5.37 1.61 28.36
CA ASP A 23 -5.77 2.13 27.03
C ASP A 23 -6.99 3.02 27.10
N MET A 24 -7.97 2.69 27.97
CA MET A 24 -9.13 3.57 28.21
C MET A 24 -8.73 4.89 28.88
N GLU A 25 -7.80 4.86 29.83
CA GLU A 25 -7.31 6.07 30.51
C GLU A 25 -6.46 6.96 29.58
N SER A 26 -5.74 6.37 28.62
CA SER A 26 -4.92 7.09 27.63
C SER A 26 -5.73 7.63 26.44
N GLY A 27 -7.01 7.27 26.30
CA GLY A 27 -7.84 7.65 25.16
C GLY A 27 -7.50 6.92 23.86
N GLY A 28 -6.83 5.79 23.95
CA GLY A 28 -6.43 4.95 22.80
C GLY A 28 -7.65 4.38 22.05
N SER A 29 -7.49 4.13 20.75
CA SER A 29 -8.54 3.48 19.96
C SER A 29 -8.67 2.00 20.32
N THR A 30 -9.87 1.43 20.13
CA THR A 30 -10.11 -0.01 20.31
C THR A 30 -9.14 -0.87 19.49
N ALA A 31 -8.80 -0.43 18.27
CA ALA A 31 -7.83 -1.13 17.42
C ALA A 31 -6.44 -1.15 18.06
N ALA A 32 -5.96 -0.03 18.61
CA ALA A 32 -4.66 0.05 19.29
C ALA A 32 -4.61 -0.87 20.52
N MET A 33 -5.67 -0.87 21.33
CA MET A 33 -5.82 -1.77 22.46
C MET A 33 -5.73 -3.25 22.03
N LEU A 34 -6.50 -3.64 21.00
CA LEU A 34 -6.50 -5.02 20.51
C LEU A 34 -5.14 -5.43 19.96
N ARG A 35 -4.43 -4.55 19.25
CA ARG A 35 -3.05 -4.76 18.77
C ARG A 35 -2.07 -5.03 19.92
N GLY A 36 -2.21 -4.29 21.02
CA GLY A 36 -1.40 -4.51 22.23
C GLY A 36 -1.69 -5.84 22.93
N LEU A 37 -2.97 -6.26 22.97
CA LEU A 37 -3.39 -7.52 23.58
C LEU A 37 -3.02 -8.77 22.75
N PHE A 38 -3.07 -8.66 21.42
CA PHE A 38 -2.88 -9.76 20.48
C PHE A 38 -1.62 -9.53 19.64
N SER A 39 -0.47 -9.41 20.30
CA SER A 39 0.81 -9.07 19.64
C SER A 39 1.34 -10.12 18.66
N ASN A 40 0.80 -11.33 18.66
CA ASN A 40 1.12 -12.39 17.68
C ASN A 40 0.18 -12.39 16.48
N ASP A 41 -0.82 -11.52 16.47
CA ASP A 41 -1.82 -11.41 15.42
C ASP A 41 -1.83 -10.00 14.82
N LEU A 42 -2.15 -9.93 13.54
CA LEU A 42 -2.52 -8.68 12.89
C LEU A 42 -4.00 -8.41 13.12
N VAL A 43 -4.31 -7.27 13.70
CA VAL A 43 -5.68 -6.81 13.91
C VAL A 43 -6.07 -5.91 12.76
N VAL A 44 -6.92 -6.42 11.88
CA VAL A 44 -7.46 -5.70 10.72
C VAL A 44 -8.86 -5.21 11.04
N VAL A 45 -9.15 -3.96 10.68
CA VAL A 45 -10.51 -3.38 10.78
C VAL A 45 -11.08 -3.28 9.38
N SER A 46 -12.21 -3.93 9.14
CA SER A 46 -12.92 -3.88 7.86
C SER A 46 -14.43 -3.95 8.11
N GLY A 47 -15.22 -3.09 7.44
CA GLY A 47 -16.67 -3.04 7.63
C GLY A 47 -17.11 -2.82 9.09
N GLY A 48 -16.30 -2.10 9.90
CA GLY A 48 -16.56 -1.88 11.33
C GLY A 48 -16.36 -3.10 12.23
N LYS A 49 -15.82 -4.20 11.70
CA LYS A 49 -15.51 -5.44 12.42
C LYS A 49 -14.00 -5.59 12.60
N TYR A 50 -13.59 -6.35 13.62
CA TYR A 50 -12.18 -6.67 13.91
C TYR A 50 -11.89 -8.11 13.53
N TYR A 51 -10.84 -8.29 12.73
CA TYR A 51 -10.36 -9.60 12.28
C TYR A 51 -8.95 -9.81 12.80
N PHE A 52 -8.62 -11.06 13.16
CA PHE A 52 -7.35 -11.45 13.75
C PHE A 52 -6.67 -12.48 12.84
N TYR A 53 -5.48 -12.16 12.37
CA TYR A 53 -4.69 -13.03 11.51
C TYR A 53 -3.32 -13.28 12.14
N PRO A 54 -2.91 -14.54 12.34
CA PRO A 54 -1.58 -14.84 12.84
C PRO A 54 -0.50 -14.22 11.96
N ILE A 55 0.53 -13.64 12.59
CA ILE A 55 1.69 -13.14 11.87
C ILE A 55 2.45 -14.35 11.29
N LEU A 56 2.54 -14.44 9.96
CA LEU A 56 3.19 -15.53 9.25
C LEU A 56 4.70 -15.48 9.48
N HIS A 57 5.28 -16.53 10.06
CA HIS A 57 6.73 -16.61 10.32
C HIS A 57 7.53 -16.97 9.05
N SER A 58 6.90 -17.57 8.06
CA SER A 58 7.45 -17.93 6.75
C SER A 58 7.72 -16.73 5.84
N VAL A 59 7.05 -15.61 6.07
CA VAL A 59 7.19 -14.38 5.26
C VAL A 59 8.24 -13.46 5.89
N SER A 60 9.15 -12.94 5.07
CA SER A 60 10.19 -11.99 5.46
C SER A 60 9.62 -10.78 6.19
N LYS A 61 10.29 -10.38 7.30
CA LYS A 61 9.83 -9.26 8.13
C LYS A 61 10.47 -7.96 7.69
N ASN A 62 9.77 -6.85 7.92
CA ASN A 62 10.38 -5.54 7.76
C ASN A 62 11.47 -5.31 8.82
N ALA A 63 12.43 -4.45 8.49
CA ALA A 63 13.52 -4.09 9.38
C ALA A 63 13.22 -2.83 10.23
N PHE A 64 12.09 -2.17 9.98
CA PHE A 64 11.76 -0.88 10.56
C PHE A 64 10.87 -1.01 11.79
N GLN A 65 11.05 -0.10 12.74
CA GLN A 65 10.19 0.04 13.91
C GLN A 65 9.38 1.34 13.78
N SER A 66 8.15 1.36 14.29
CA SER A 66 7.27 2.54 14.24
C SER A 66 7.93 3.77 14.90
N GLU A 67 8.71 3.53 15.97
CA GLU A 67 9.38 4.58 16.75
C GLU A 67 10.55 5.24 15.99
N ASP A 68 11.01 4.64 14.90
CA ASP A 68 12.07 5.18 14.07
C ASP A 68 11.58 6.27 13.11
N PHE A 69 10.27 6.51 13.08
CA PHE A 69 9.65 7.48 12.19
C PHE A 69 8.94 8.60 12.94
N SER A 70 8.95 9.79 12.38
CA SER A 70 8.20 10.94 12.86
C SER A 70 7.76 11.81 11.69
N LEU A 71 6.72 12.61 11.90
CA LEU A 71 6.34 13.67 10.94
C LEU A 71 6.99 14.98 11.37
N SER A 72 7.55 15.73 10.40
CA SER A 72 7.97 17.11 10.57
C SER A 72 6.74 18.05 10.64
N ASP A 73 6.98 19.31 10.94
CA ASP A 73 5.91 20.33 11.08
C ASP A 73 5.11 20.54 9.78
N ASP A 74 5.72 20.30 8.63
CA ASP A 74 5.11 20.33 7.29
C ASP A 74 4.49 19.01 6.87
N GLY A 75 4.45 18.02 7.76
CA GLY A 75 3.82 16.71 7.53
C GLY A 75 4.66 15.73 6.72
N ARG A 76 5.94 15.99 6.48
CA ARG A 76 6.85 15.05 5.79
C ARG A 76 7.36 13.98 6.75
N LEU A 77 7.39 12.73 6.27
CA LEU A 77 7.92 11.62 7.05
C LEU A 77 9.45 11.69 7.12
N GLN A 78 9.97 11.52 8.33
CA GLN A 78 11.41 11.49 8.61
C GLN A 78 11.79 10.18 9.29
N TYR A 79 12.97 9.66 8.94
CA TYR A 79 13.57 8.53 9.63
C TYR A 79 14.56 9.03 10.68
N THR A 80 14.34 8.65 11.92
CA THR A 80 15.13 9.05 13.09
C THR A 80 15.82 7.87 13.76
N GLY A 81 15.73 6.67 13.16
CA GLY A 81 16.35 5.44 13.66
C GLY A 81 17.87 5.45 13.57
N LYS A 82 18.49 4.40 14.12
CA LYS A 82 19.96 4.29 14.23
C LYS A 82 20.60 3.63 13.00
N ASP A 83 19.84 2.86 12.25
CA ASP A 83 20.34 2.15 11.09
C ASP A 83 20.53 3.10 9.90
N LYS A 84 21.44 2.72 8.99
CA LYS A 84 21.64 3.49 7.78
C LYS A 84 20.53 3.20 6.79
N VAL A 85 19.52 4.06 6.77
CA VAL A 85 18.37 3.98 5.87
C VAL A 85 18.42 5.14 4.89
N THR A 86 18.24 4.83 3.61
CA THR A 86 17.96 5.86 2.59
C THR A 86 16.45 5.99 2.48
N LEU A 87 15.95 7.19 2.72
CA LEU A 87 14.55 7.57 2.55
C LEU A 87 14.46 8.56 1.40
N GLN A 88 13.62 8.26 0.42
CA GLN A 88 13.32 9.15 -0.69
C GLN A 88 11.83 9.50 -0.65
N SER A 89 11.49 10.78 -0.69
CA SER A 89 10.10 11.25 -0.73
C SER A 89 9.51 11.13 -2.12
N GLY A 90 8.25 10.79 -2.20
CA GLY A 90 7.51 10.64 -3.45
C GLY A 90 6.06 11.09 -3.35
N VAL A 91 5.39 11.11 -4.50
CA VAL A 91 3.98 11.47 -4.63
C VAL A 91 3.21 10.44 -5.42
N GLU A 92 1.95 10.20 -5.03
CA GLU A 92 0.97 9.45 -5.80
C GLU A 92 0.07 10.41 -6.58
N ILE A 93 0.04 10.28 -7.92
CA ILE A 93 -0.56 11.23 -8.87
C ILE A 93 -1.55 10.53 -9.78
N SER A 94 -2.62 11.23 -10.11
CA SER A 94 -3.60 10.84 -11.13
C SER A 94 -4.11 12.05 -11.93
N GLU A 95 -4.94 11.84 -12.93
CA GLU A 95 -5.63 12.90 -13.68
C GLU A 95 -6.40 13.89 -12.77
N LYS A 96 -6.82 13.45 -11.58
CA LYS A 96 -7.54 14.28 -10.61
C LYS A 96 -6.70 15.42 -10.06
N ASN A 97 -5.37 15.32 -10.15
CA ASN A 97 -4.46 16.36 -9.71
C ASN A 97 -4.32 17.51 -10.73
N GLY A 98 -4.91 17.35 -11.95
CA GLY A 98 -4.90 18.39 -12.99
C GLY A 98 -3.53 18.57 -13.62
N ASP A 99 -3.20 19.83 -13.94
CA ASP A 99 -1.91 20.18 -14.51
C ASP A 99 -0.89 20.39 -13.39
N ILE A 100 0.29 19.79 -13.54
CA ILE A 100 1.36 19.78 -12.54
C ILE A 100 2.57 20.54 -13.07
N ASP A 101 3.12 21.43 -12.26
CA ASP A 101 4.44 22.04 -12.50
C ASP A 101 5.54 21.15 -11.90
N TRP A 102 6.04 20.22 -12.72
CA TRP A 102 7.02 19.22 -12.30
C TRP A 102 8.37 19.83 -11.87
N ASN A 103 8.71 21.02 -12.35
CA ASN A 103 9.92 21.72 -11.88
C ASN A 103 9.77 22.14 -10.42
N LEU A 104 8.61 22.70 -10.05
CA LEU A 104 8.32 23.03 -8.66
C LEU A 104 8.24 21.79 -7.77
N VAL A 105 7.69 20.69 -8.28
CA VAL A 105 7.65 19.40 -7.56
C VAL A 105 9.07 18.92 -7.25
N SER A 106 9.98 18.98 -8.23
CA SER A 106 11.37 18.53 -8.04
C SER A 106 12.14 19.43 -7.06
N GLU A 107 11.79 20.73 -6.97
CA GLU A 107 12.36 21.67 -6.01
C GLU A 107 11.83 21.48 -4.57
N ASP A 108 10.74 20.71 -4.38
CA ASP A 108 10.09 20.45 -3.09
C ASP A 108 10.55 19.12 -2.45
N ASP A 109 11.80 18.73 -2.68
CA ASP A 109 12.44 17.51 -2.16
C ASP A 109 11.68 16.20 -2.52
N ILE A 110 10.96 16.19 -3.63
CA ILE A 110 10.33 15.00 -4.19
C ILE A 110 11.31 14.28 -5.14
N ALA A 111 11.57 13.02 -4.88
CA ALA A 111 12.52 12.22 -5.66
C ALA A 111 11.83 11.28 -6.68
N PHE A 112 10.57 10.96 -6.47
CA PHE A 112 9.83 10.07 -7.37
C PHE A 112 8.33 10.38 -7.42
N ALA A 113 7.70 9.96 -8.52
CA ALA A 113 6.26 9.97 -8.70
C ALA A 113 5.74 8.58 -9.08
N MET A 114 4.66 8.15 -8.43
CA MET A 114 3.87 6.99 -8.82
C MET A 114 2.60 7.49 -9.51
N VAL A 115 2.52 7.30 -10.83
CA VAL A 115 1.47 7.87 -11.67
C VAL A 115 0.37 6.84 -11.92
N CYS A 116 -0.89 7.22 -11.76
CA CYS A 116 -2.02 6.36 -12.11
C CYS A 116 -1.97 5.99 -13.60
N ALA A 117 -2.08 4.72 -13.90
CA ALA A 117 -2.19 4.25 -15.28
C ALA A 117 -3.64 3.93 -15.68
N GLY A 118 -4.55 3.90 -14.71
CA GLY A 118 -5.94 3.54 -14.90
C GLY A 118 -6.34 2.29 -14.12
N GLY A 119 -7.32 1.55 -14.63
CA GLY A 119 -7.83 0.33 -13.99
C GLY A 119 -9.06 -0.23 -14.67
N ARG A 120 -9.53 -1.40 -14.22
CA ARG A 120 -10.85 -1.93 -14.60
C ARG A 120 -11.90 -1.42 -13.62
N LEU A 121 -12.98 -0.88 -14.13
CA LEU A 121 -14.10 -0.40 -13.33
C LEU A 121 -14.87 -1.58 -12.71
N THR A 122 -15.07 -1.55 -11.40
CA THR A 122 -15.88 -2.54 -10.67
C THR A 122 -17.35 -2.12 -10.54
N SER A 123 -17.68 -0.90 -10.95
CA SER A 123 -19.04 -0.34 -10.99
C SER A 123 -19.14 0.70 -12.10
N ASP A 124 -20.36 1.08 -12.47
CA ASP A 124 -20.58 2.15 -13.45
C ASP A 124 -20.10 3.49 -12.89
N VAL A 125 -19.25 4.18 -13.64
CA VAL A 125 -18.67 5.49 -13.27
C VAL A 125 -18.65 6.42 -14.49
N ASP A 126 -19.18 7.62 -14.34
CA ASP A 126 -19.15 8.69 -15.35
C ASP A 126 -19.59 8.25 -16.76
N GLY A 127 -20.63 7.40 -16.83
CA GLY A 127 -21.18 6.88 -18.08
C GLY A 127 -20.36 5.74 -18.72
N LYS A 128 -19.32 5.25 -18.06
CA LYS A 128 -18.59 4.03 -18.43
C LYS A 128 -19.15 2.86 -17.62
N GLU A 129 -19.33 1.72 -18.27
CA GLU A 129 -19.92 0.52 -17.66
C GLU A 129 -18.88 -0.23 -16.80
N ALA A 130 -19.36 -0.91 -15.76
CA ALA A 130 -18.57 -1.87 -15.00
C ALA A 130 -17.91 -2.90 -15.93
N GLY A 131 -16.69 -3.32 -15.61
CA GLY A 131 -15.88 -4.20 -16.45
C GLY A 131 -15.05 -3.48 -17.51
N SER A 132 -15.31 -2.18 -17.78
CA SER A 132 -14.51 -1.41 -18.74
C SER A 132 -13.11 -1.13 -18.18
N ILE A 133 -12.08 -1.34 -19.01
CA ILE A 133 -10.72 -0.90 -18.71
C ILE A 133 -10.60 0.58 -19.11
N VAL A 134 -10.22 1.42 -18.16
CA VAL A 134 -10.03 2.86 -18.36
C VAL A 134 -8.57 3.22 -18.17
N VAL A 135 -8.10 4.21 -18.92
CA VAL A 135 -6.74 4.74 -18.83
C VAL A 135 -6.82 6.13 -18.23
N ASP A 136 -5.90 6.47 -17.35
CA ASP A 136 -5.74 7.82 -16.84
C ASP A 136 -5.31 8.76 -17.98
N GLU A 137 -6.07 9.81 -18.22
CA GLU A 137 -5.85 10.71 -19.37
C GLU A 137 -4.55 11.49 -19.28
N LYS A 138 -4.01 11.65 -18.06
CA LYS A 138 -2.74 12.34 -17.77
C LYS A 138 -1.53 11.40 -17.63
N LEU A 139 -1.70 10.09 -17.82
CA LEU A 139 -0.62 9.11 -17.64
C LEU A 139 0.66 9.53 -18.36
N LYS A 140 0.58 9.80 -19.66
CA LYS A 140 1.78 10.12 -20.46
C LYS A 140 2.39 11.45 -20.08
N ASP A 141 1.56 12.47 -19.88
CA ASP A 141 2.00 13.82 -19.53
C ASP A 141 2.69 13.81 -18.16
N ASN A 142 2.11 13.10 -17.18
CA ASN A 142 2.66 13.01 -15.84
C ASN A 142 3.97 12.20 -15.80
N VAL A 143 4.04 11.05 -16.47
CA VAL A 143 5.29 10.26 -16.54
C VAL A 143 6.40 11.06 -17.24
N SER A 144 6.08 11.70 -18.38
CA SER A 144 7.07 12.50 -19.12
C SER A 144 7.52 13.71 -18.31
N GLY A 145 6.58 14.43 -17.69
CA GLY A 145 6.89 15.62 -16.90
C GLY A 145 7.75 15.32 -15.68
N ALA A 146 7.43 14.23 -14.95
CA ALA A 146 8.24 13.78 -13.82
C ALA A 146 9.67 13.42 -14.27
N TYR A 147 9.79 12.62 -15.33
CA TYR A 147 11.08 12.21 -15.88
C TYR A 147 11.92 13.39 -16.38
N GLU A 148 11.32 14.34 -17.12
CA GLU A 148 11.99 15.54 -17.64
C GLU A 148 12.46 16.48 -16.53
N ALA A 149 11.73 16.52 -15.39
CA ALA A 149 12.13 17.26 -14.20
C ALA A 149 13.20 16.54 -13.36
N GLY A 150 13.63 15.34 -13.78
CA GLY A 150 14.67 14.56 -13.11
C GLY A 150 14.19 13.68 -11.95
N LEU A 151 12.87 13.49 -11.80
CA LEU A 151 12.32 12.55 -10.83
C LEU A 151 12.35 11.13 -11.40
N ASN A 152 12.40 10.15 -10.51
CA ASN A 152 12.09 8.77 -10.88
C ASN A 152 10.58 8.65 -11.13
N ALA A 153 10.19 7.95 -12.18
CA ALA A 153 8.79 7.72 -12.52
C ALA A 153 8.45 6.23 -12.47
N GLY A 154 7.41 5.90 -11.74
CA GLY A 154 6.73 4.61 -11.73
C GLY A 154 5.25 4.81 -12.00
N VAL A 155 4.52 3.71 -12.13
CA VAL A 155 3.08 3.77 -12.33
C VAL A 155 2.35 2.80 -11.42
N TYR A 156 1.06 3.04 -11.18
CA TYR A 156 0.19 2.07 -10.55
C TYR A 156 -1.09 1.87 -11.34
N TYR A 157 -1.63 0.66 -11.28
CA TYR A 157 -2.84 0.24 -11.97
C TYR A 157 -3.82 -0.39 -10.99
N VAL A 158 -5.09 0.01 -11.05
CA VAL A 158 -6.15 -0.50 -10.15
C VAL A 158 -6.69 -1.81 -10.73
N LEU A 159 -6.34 -2.93 -10.13
CA LEU A 159 -6.80 -4.26 -10.56
C LEU A 159 -8.29 -4.42 -10.25
N GLY A 160 -9.07 -4.77 -11.27
CA GLY A 160 -10.50 -5.02 -11.16
C GLY A 160 -10.91 -6.40 -11.68
N ALA A 161 -9.95 -7.26 -12.01
CA ALA A 161 -10.16 -8.60 -12.55
C ALA A 161 -10.98 -9.50 -11.63
N ALA A 162 -11.82 -10.34 -12.21
CA ALA A 162 -12.60 -11.38 -11.56
C ALA A 162 -12.17 -12.80 -11.99
N SER A 163 -11.14 -12.92 -12.83
CA SER A 163 -10.47 -14.16 -13.23
C SER A 163 -9.00 -13.89 -13.58
N GLU A 164 -8.19 -14.94 -13.71
CA GLU A 164 -6.80 -14.85 -14.16
C GLU A 164 -6.72 -14.33 -15.60
N GLU A 165 -7.61 -14.77 -16.48
CA GLU A 165 -7.67 -14.29 -17.87
C GLU A 165 -8.00 -12.79 -17.96
N GLU A 166 -8.86 -12.28 -17.07
CA GLU A 166 -9.13 -10.84 -17.01
C GLU A 166 -7.93 -10.08 -16.47
N ALA A 167 -7.17 -10.64 -15.52
CA ALA A 167 -5.95 -10.03 -15.01
C ALA A 167 -4.85 -9.97 -16.08
N GLU A 168 -4.71 -11.00 -16.90
CA GLU A 168 -3.83 -11.00 -18.07
C GLU A 168 -4.26 -9.94 -19.09
N GLU A 169 -5.56 -9.84 -19.41
CA GLU A 169 -6.09 -8.79 -20.30
C GLU A 169 -5.76 -7.39 -19.78
N GLU A 170 -5.93 -7.15 -18.47
CA GLU A 170 -5.61 -5.86 -17.85
C GLU A 170 -4.12 -5.54 -17.97
N ALA A 171 -3.23 -6.51 -17.70
CA ALA A 171 -1.80 -6.35 -17.84
C ALA A 171 -1.39 -6.07 -19.30
N GLU A 172 -1.93 -6.81 -20.27
CA GLU A 172 -1.67 -6.59 -21.69
C GLU A 172 -2.08 -5.17 -22.15
N ARG A 173 -3.24 -4.71 -21.69
CA ARG A 173 -3.73 -3.35 -21.99
C ARG A 173 -2.82 -2.29 -21.36
N LEU A 174 -2.42 -2.48 -20.11
CA LEU A 174 -1.48 -1.59 -19.43
C LEU A 174 -0.16 -1.52 -20.20
N ILE A 175 0.45 -2.65 -20.55
CA ILE A 175 1.71 -2.75 -21.31
C ILE A 175 1.63 -1.93 -22.61
N GLN A 176 0.53 -2.06 -23.37
CA GLN A 176 0.32 -1.29 -24.59
C GLN A 176 0.29 0.23 -24.33
N HIS A 177 -0.30 0.65 -23.21
CA HIS A 177 -0.38 2.08 -22.86
C HIS A 177 0.94 2.62 -22.30
N LEU A 178 1.77 1.79 -21.72
CA LEU A 178 3.11 2.15 -21.19
C LEU A 178 4.18 2.18 -22.28
N GLU A 179 4.00 1.52 -23.44
CA GLU A 179 4.99 1.45 -24.51
C GLU A 179 5.59 2.83 -24.88
N PRO A 180 4.80 3.91 -25.04
CA PRO A 180 5.36 5.21 -25.41
C PRO A 180 6.24 5.86 -24.33
N VAL A 181 6.10 5.47 -23.08
CA VAL A 181 6.84 6.02 -21.93
C VAL A 181 7.75 4.99 -21.26
N HIS A 182 7.87 3.79 -21.81
CA HIS A 182 8.63 2.68 -21.23
C HIS A 182 10.06 3.11 -20.80
N SER A 183 10.78 3.81 -21.67
CA SER A 183 12.15 4.25 -21.38
C SER A 183 12.27 5.32 -20.28
N MET A 184 11.16 5.92 -19.87
CA MET A 184 11.09 6.92 -18.81
C MET A 184 10.74 6.31 -17.46
N LEU A 185 10.26 5.06 -17.43
CA LEU A 185 9.93 4.36 -16.20
C LEU A 185 11.20 3.83 -15.55
N THR A 186 11.58 4.44 -14.43
CA THR A 186 12.75 4.12 -13.63
C THR A 186 12.37 3.50 -12.28
N TYR A 187 11.08 3.49 -11.97
CA TYR A 187 10.45 2.90 -10.80
C TYR A 187 9.45 1.82 -11.20
N PRO A 188 9.00 0.96 -10.25
CA PRO A 188 8.14 -0.18 -10.56
C PRO A 188 6.79 0.17 -11.20
N VAL A 189 6.17 -0.84 -11.80
CA VAL A 189 4.76 -0.88 -12.18
C VAL A 189 3.99 -1.60 -11.10
N ALA A 190 3.22 -0.85 -10.31
CA ALA A 190 2.50 -1.40 -9.18
C ALA A 190 1.08 -1.85 -9.55
N VAL A 191 0.69 -3.05 -9.13
CA VAL A 191 -0.70 -3.50 -9.16
C VAL A 191 -1.36 -3.16 -7.84
N TRP A 192 -2.39 -2.31 -7.88
CA TRP A 192 -3.13 -1.90 -6.69
C TRP A 192 -4.31 -2.83 -6.43
N VAL A 193 -4.19 -3.62 -5.36
CA VAL A 193 -5.29 -4.42 -4.80
C VAL A 193 -6.11 -3.51 -3.89
N ASN A 194 -7.04 -2.76 -4.50
CA ASN A 194 -7.86 -1.80 -3.79
C ASN A 194 -9.02 -2.49 -3.07
N VAL A 195 -9.06 -2.34 -1.75
CA VAL A 195 -10.17 -2.80 -0.92
C VAL A 195 -10.92 -1.59 -0.41
N PRO A 196 -12.13 -1.33 -0.92
CA PRO A 196 -13.00 -0.32 -0.31
C PRO A 196 -13.26 -0.65 1.16
N ALA A 197 -13.17 0.36 2.04
CA ALA A 197 -13.30 0.18 3.50
C ALA A 197 -14.63 -0.46 3.94
N GLU A 198 -15.65 -0.36 3.10
CA GLU A 198 -17.02 -0.87 3.36
C GLU A 198 -17.23 -2.29 2.80
N THR A 199 -16.26 -2.85 2.06
CA THR A 199 -16.38 -4.17 1.44
C THR A 199 -16.39 -5.26 2.51
N ASP A 200 -17.37 -6.14 2.48
CA ASP A 200 -17.34 -7.38 3.27
C ASP A 200 -16.45 -8.40 2.54
N LEU A 201 -15.18 -8.46 2.96
CA LEU A 201 -14.16 -9.34 2.39
C LEU A 201 -14.38 -10.84 2.73
N THR A 202 -15.46 -11.16 3.42
CA THR A 202 -15.83 -12.56 3.71
C THR A 202 -16.75 -13.14 2.64
N GLU A 203 -17.23 -12.31 1.71
CA GLU A 203 -18.08 -12.72 0.58
C GLU A 203 -17.31 -12.50 -0.74
N GLY A 204 -17.49 -13.40 -1.71
CA GLY A 204 -16.88 -13.30 -3.05
C GLY A 204 -15.69 -14.22 -3.28
N GLN A 205 -14.69 -13.72 -4.03
CA GLN A 205 -13.49 -14.50 -4.38
C GLN A 205 -12.64 -14.84 -3.16
N SER A 206 -12.05 -16.03 -3.19
CA SER A 206 -11.15 -16.49 -2.13
C SER A 206 -9.79 -15.77 -2.18
N ARG A 207 -8.99 -15.90 -1.11
CA ARG A 207 -7.60 -15.42 -1.11
C ARG A 207 -6.75 -16.07 -2.22
N ALA A 208 -7.03 -17.33 -2.55
CA ALA A 208 -6.34 -18.02 -3.64
C ALA A 208 -6.66 -17.39 -4.99
N ASP A 209 -7.94 -17.05 -5.22
CA ASP A 209 -8.37 -16.41 -6.48
C ASP A 209 -7.69 -15.04 -6.63
N TRP A 210 -7.78 -14.16 -5.63
CA TRP A 210 -7.13 -12.85 -5.67
C TRP A 210 -5.61 -12.95 -5.84
N THR A 211 -4.98 -13.93 -5.19
CA THR A 211 -3.55 -14.17 -5.35
C THR A 211 -3.22 -14.60 -6.76
N GLY A 212 -4.05 -15.48 -7.36
CA GLY A 212 -3.92 -15.88 -8.76
C GLY A 212 -4.00 -14.70 -9.72
N TYR A 213 -4.97 -13.80 -9.54
CA TYR A 213 -5.11 -12.60 -10.39
C TYR A 213 -3.88 -11.69 -10.30
N VAL A 214 -3.38 -11.44 -9.08
CA VAL A 214 -2.16 -10.62 -8.88
C VAL A 214 -0.93 -11.30 -9.51
N LEU A 215 -0.80 -12.62 -9.38
CA LEU A 215 0.30 -13.37 -9.99
C LEU A 215 0.27 -13.29 -11.52
N SER A 216 -0.88 -13.58 -12.15
CA SER A 216 -1.05 -13.50 -13.61
C SER A 216 -0.73 -12.10 -14.15
N PHE A 217 -1.20 -11.05 -13.45
CA PHE A 217 -0.90 -9.67 -13.81
C PHE A 217 0.60 -9.37 -13.71
N CYS A 218 1.23 -9.73 -12.59
CA CYS A 218 2.66 -9.48 -12.36
C CYS A 218 3.56 -10.28 -13.32
N GLU A 219 3.23 -11.54 -13.62
CA GLU A 219 3.96 -12.38 -14.55
C GLU A 219 3.93 -11.81 -15.98
N SER A 220 2.77 -11.31 -16.43
CA SER A 220 2.65 -10.61 -17.72
C SER A 220 3.54 -9.36 -17.79
N LEU A 221 3.65 -8.59 -16.70
CA LEU A 221 4.55 -7.44 -16.62
C LEU A 221 6.03 -7.86 -16.66
N GLU A 222 6.42 -8.92 -15.92
CA GLU A 222 7.79 -9.45 -15.93
C GLU A 222 8.18 -9.91 -17.34
N GLU A 223 7.32 -10.61 -18.05
CA GLU A 223 7.54 -11.07 -19.43
C GLU A 223 7.73 -9.90 -20.41
N ALA A 224 7.05 -8.77 -20.16
CA ALA A 224 7.22 -7.54 -20.93
C ALA A 224 8.42 -6.67 -20.50
N GLY A 225 9.19 -7.11 -19.49
CA GLY A 225 10.41 -6.44 -19.03
C GLY A 225 10.18 -5.31 -18.01
N TYR A 226 9.00 -5.22 -17.41
CA TYR A 226 8.73 -4.31 -16.30
C TYR A 226 9.10 -4.95 -14.97
N GLN A 227 9.28 -4.11 -13.94
CA GLN A 227 9.46 -4.55 -12.56
C GLN A 227 8.11 -4.44 -11.82
N PRO A 228 7.43 -5.54 -11.52
CA PRO A 228 6.17 -5.49 -10.80
C PRO A 228 6.36 -5.15 -9.33
N MET A 229 5.35 -4.49 -8.75
CA MET A 229 5.21 -4.23 -7.32
C MET A 229 3.74 -4.42 -6.92
N ILE A 230 3.48 -4.82 -5.68
CA ILE A 230 2.10 -4.96 -5.18
C ILE A 230 1.79 -3.79 -4.26
N TYR A 231 0.74 -3.03 -4.59
CA TYR A 231 0.25 -1.91 -3.80
C TYR A 231 -1.05 -2.27 -3.08
N GLY A 232 -1.14 -1.93 -1.82
CA GLY A 232 -2.35 -2.16 -1.03
C GLY A 232 -2.22 -1.70 0.42
N ASN A 233 -3.34 -1.79 1.13
CA ASN A 233 -3.37 -1.56 2.57
C ASN A 233 -3.25 -2.89 3.35
N LEU A 234 -3.26 -2.81 4.69
CA LEU A 234 -3.17 -4.00 5.54
C LEU A 234 -4.27 -5.03 5.24
N ALA A 235 -5.50 -4.60 4.95
CA ALA A 235 -6.60 -5.51 4.62
C ALA A 235 -6.35 -6.23 3.30
N SER A 236 -5.87 -5.54 2.26
CA SER A 236 -5.49 -6.15 0.99
C SER A 236 -4.48 -7.28 1.20
N PHE A 237 -3.38 -7.00 1.89
CA PHE A 237 -2.31 -7.99 2.10
C PHE A 237 -2.71 -9.16 3.01
N VAL A 238 -3.54 -8.91 4.03
CA VAL A 238 -3.80 -9.92 5.06
C VAL A 238 -5.09 -10.69 4.83
N MET A 239 -6.12 -10.04 4.26
CA MET A 239 -7.43 -10.65 4.06
C MET A 239 -7.62 -11.21 2.65
N MET A 240 -7.01 -10.59 1.63
CA MET A 240 -7.25 -10.96 0.23
C MET A 240 -6.10 -11.76 -0.40
N LEU A 241 -4.87 -11.67 0.14
CA LEU A 241 -3.70 -12.22 -0.51
C LEU A 241 -3.01 -13.30 0.33
N ASN A 242 -2.47 -14.31 -0.33
CA ASN A 242 -1.53 -15.26 0.25
C ASN A 242 -0.12 -14.68 0.18
N MET A 243 0.35 -14.11 1.26
CA MET A 243 1.64 -13.39 1.31
C MET A 243 2.85 -14.29 1.00
N GLU A 244 2.75 -15.59 1.27
CA GLU A 244 3.81 -16.56 1.00
C GLU A 244 4.05 -16.73 -0.51
N ASP A 245 2.98 -16.73 -1.31
CA ASP A 245 3.05 -16.89 -2.76
C ASP A 245 3.58 -15.61 -3.46
N LEU A 246 3.48 -14.48 -2.78
CA LEU A 246 3.83 -13.14 -3.29
C LEU A 246 5.15 -12.61 -2.73
N GLU A 247 5.95 -13.43 -2.05
CA GLU A 247 7.17 -12.96 -1.36
C GLU A 247 8.21 -12.39 -2.33
N LYS A 248 8.27 -12.88 -3.57
CA LYS A 248 9.22 -12.43 -4.60
C LYS A 248 8.99 -10.97 -5.06
N TYR A 249 7.78 -10.45 -4.89
CA TYR A 249 7.44 -9.11 -5.32
C TYR A 249 7.64 -8.09 -4.20
N ASP A 250 8.13 -6.92 -4.56
CA ASP A 250 8.18 -5.76 -3.66
C ASP A 250 6.77 -5.29 -3.29
N LYS A 251 6.64 -4.67 -2.12
CA LYS A 251 5.37 -4.20 -1.61
C LYS A 251 5.41 -2.69 -1.37
N TRP A 252 4.36 -2.03 -1.85
CA TRP A 252 4.04 -0.65 -1.52
C TRP A 252 2.84 -0.67 -0.58
N ILE A 253 3.03 -0.25 0.66
CA ILE A 253 1.99 -0.31 1.67
C ILE A 253 1.31 1.05 1.82
N SER A 254 -0.03 1.08 1.86
CA SER A 254 -0.80 2.23 2.31
C SER A 254 -1.10 2.08 3.80
N ASN A 255 -0.42 2.88 4.61
CA ASN A 255 -0.59 2.91 6.06
C ASN A 255 -0.44 4.36 6.54
N PRO A 256 -1.50 5.20 6.41
CA PRO A 256 -1.44 6.61 6.75
C PRO A 256 -1.04 6.89 8.20
N GLY A 257 -0.17 7.90 8.38
CA GLY A 257 0.41 8.30 9.66
C GLY A 257 1.84 7.81 9.84
N ALA A 258 2.52 8.28 10.90
CA ALA A 258 3.87 7.85 11.24
C ALA A 258 3.91 6.49 11.96
N GLY A 259 2.76 5.97 12.37
CA GLY A 259 2.64 4.71 13.10
C GLY A 259 2.65 3.50 12.16
N LEU A 260 3.82 2.99 11.83
CA LEU A 260 3.98 1.80 10.99
C LEU A 260 3.34 0.56 11.62
N TYR A 261 2.33 -0.01 11.00
CA TYR A 261 1.68 -1.24 11.42
C TYR A 261 1.60 -2.25 10.29
N PHE A 262 2.76 -2.71 9.83
CA PHE A 262 2.90 -3.75 8.82
C PHE A 262 4.17 -4.56 9.10
N PRO A 263 4.08 -5.85 9.46
CA PRO A 263 5.23 -6.61 9.96
C PRO A 263 6.08 -7.23 8.85
N TYR A 264 5.63 -7.25 7.61
CA TYR A 264 6.33 -7.90 6.50
C TYR A 264 7.23 -6.92 5.75
N GLN A 265 8.18 -7.46 5.00
CA GLN A 265 9.08 -6.65 4.18
C GLN A 265 8.30 -5.82 3.15
N PHE A 266 8.68 -4.57 2.99
CA PHE A 266 8.19 -3.63 1.99
C PHE A 266 9.32 -2.67 1.59
N SER A 267 9.18 -2.03 0.43
CA SER A 267 10.14 -1.05 -0.07
C SER A 267 9.54 0.35 -0.26
N MET A 268 8.21 0.46 -0.28
CA MET A 268 7.52 1.74 -0.42
C MET A 268 6.34 1.85 0.56
N TRP A 269 6.14 3.06 1.10
CA TRP A 269 5.09 3.33 2.08
C TRP A 269 4.39 4.65 1.77
N GLN A 270 3.08 4.57 1.50
CA GLN A 270 2.19 5.73 1.49
C GLN A 270 1.79 6.06 2.93
N TYR A 271 2.35 7.13 3.46
CA TYR A 271 2.11 7.57 4.83
C TYR A 271 1.06 8.68 4.94
N SER A 272 0.66 9.29 3.82
CA SER A 272 -0.43 10.28 3.77
C SER A 272 -1.22 10.14 2.47
N THR A 273 -2.52 10.38 2.53
CA THR A 273 -3.41 10.43 1.36
C THR A 273 -3.85 11.87 1.03
N SER A 274 -3.38 12.87 1.79
CA SER A 274 -3.81 14.27 1.72
C SER A 274 -2.68 15.24 2.05
N GLY A 275 -1.55 15.08 1.37
CA GLY A 275 -0.43 15.99 1.49
C GLY A 275 -0.48 17.16 0.53
N THR A 276 0.38 18.15 0.74
CA THR A 276 0.58 19.29 -0.17
C THR A 276 2.01 19.28 -0.70
N VAL A 277 2.16 19.57 -2.00
CA VAL A 277 3.45 19.65 -2.68
C VAL A 277 3.44 20.86 -3.59
N HIS A 278 4.52 21.62 -3.61
CA HIS A 278 4.65 22.74 -4.53
C HIS A 278 4.57 22.27 -5.98
N GLY A 279 3.84 22.99 -6.80
CA GLY A 279 3.60 22.59 -8.20
C GLY A 279 2.35 21.76 -8.42
N ILE A 280 1.66 21.30 -7.35
CA ILE A 280 0.40 20.56 -7.42
C ILE A 280 -0.68 21.35 -6.68
N SER A 281 -1.79 21.61 -7.37
CA SER A 281 -2.86 22.48 -6.83
C SER A 281 -3.86 21.79 -5.91
N THR A 282 -3.82 20.45 -5.86
CA THR A 282 -4.70 19.60 -5.05
C THR A 282 -3.92 18.86 -3.97
N GLU A 283 -4.62 18.27 -3.03
CA GLU A 283 -4.00 17.28 -2.14
C GLU A 283 -3.55 16.04 -2.92
N VAL A 284 -2.45 15.43 -2.48
CA VAL A 284 -1.86 14.24 -3.11
C VAL A 284 -1.47 13.19 -2.07
N GLY A 285 -1.33 11.95 -2.48
CA GLY A 285 -0.67 10.92 -1.69
C GLY A 285 0.81 11.28 -1.49
N LEU A 286 1.29 11.12 -0.25
CA LEU A 286 2.72 11.25 0.05
C LEU A 286 3.29 9.89 0.39
N ASP A 287 4.39 9.57 -0.28
CA ASP A 287 5.06 8.29 -0.24
C ASP A 287 6.51 8.43 0.18
N VAL A 288 7.07 7.35 0.69
CA VAL A 288 8.50 7.19 0.84
C VAL A 288 8.95 5.87 0.27
N SER A 289 10.08 5.87 -0.42
CA SER A 289 10.83 4.66 -0.76
C SER A 289 11.94 4.49 0.27
N LEU A 290 12.09 3.27 0.79
CA LEU A 290 12.99 2.93 1.89
C LEU A 290 13.96 1.83 1.46
N SER A 291 15.25 2.04 1.67
CA SER A 291 16.27 1.02 1.50
C SER A 291 17.26 1.01 2.65
N VAL A 292 17.60 -0.18 3.14
CA VAL A 292 18.63 -0.38 4.15
C VAL A 292 19.98 -0.49 3.44
N GLY A 293 20.94 0.33 3.84
CA GLY A 293 22.28 0.40 3.24
C GLY A 293 23.26 -0.64 3.76
#